data_c7328c65098b9d60d9c7da7815217e4c
#
_entry.id   c7328c65098b9d60d9c7da7815217e4c
#
_cell.length_a   1.000
_cell.length_b   1.000
_cell.length_c   1.000
_cell.angle_alpha   90.00
_cell.angle_beta   90.00
_cell.angle_gamma   90.00
#
_symmetry.space_group_name_H-M   'P 1'
#
loop_
_entity.id
_entity.type
_entity.pdbx_description
1 polymer ?
#
loop_
_entity_poly.entity_id
_entity_poly.type
_entity_poly.pdbx_seq_one_letter_code
_entity_poly.pdbx_strand_id
1 'polypeptide(L)'
;DRMWFETLSVREDALDGAAIRKEIRLHFAMDNGKSHSFVMLLYIPKNAKVPSPVFLGLNFKGNHAATDEKDVMMTGKDLSGGIVHPDGHASQVHRWQFRETIRRGYASATVCYHDIFPDRNDEASWHHSIYGLFYPDKTPEEIHARYSAIGAWAWGLSRMLDCLEREPMIDSAKAMVHGHSRGLLTFQWIQNRRSPGRSGPDRP
;
A
#
# COMPACT_ATOMS: atom_id res chain seq x y z
N ASP A 1 17.54 8.34 8.34
CA ASP A 1 16.28 7.93 7.69
C ASP A 1 15.61 6.83 8.51
N ARG A 2 14.31 6.95 8.78
CA ARG A 2 13.55 6.01 9.61
C ARG A 2 12.29 5.54 8.89
N MET A 3 11.95 4.27 9.10
CA MET A 3 10.65 3.69 8.75
C MET A 3 10.07 2.97 9.96
N TRP A 4 8.78 3.20 10.27
CA TRP A 4 8.06 2.47 11.32
C TRP A 4 6.60 2.26 10.92
N PHE A 5 5.93 1.38 11.66
CA PHE A 5 4.54 1.00 11.44
C PHE A 5 3.72 1.31 12.68
N GLU A 6 2.55 1.90 12.47
CA GLU A 6 1.59 2.25 13.51
C GLU A 6 0.26 1.57 13.21
N THR A 7 -0.20 0.71 14.09
CA THR A 7 -1.54 0.14 13.98
C THR A 7 -2.56 1.18 14.44
N LEU A 8 -3.38 1.66 13.50
CA LEU A 8 -4.41 2.68 13.76
C LEU A 8 -5.69 2.06 14.29
N SER A 9 -6.07 0.91 13.75
CA SER A 9 -7.26 0.17 14.18
C SER A 9 -7.08 -1.33 14.01
N VAL A 10 -7.77 -2.08 14.88
CA VAL A 10 -7.94 -3.53 14.77
C VAL A 10 -9.42 -3.85 14.97
N ARG A 11 -9.99 -4.60 14.04
CA ARG A 11 -11.34 -5.13 14.14
C ARG A 11 -11.32 -6.65 14.03
N GLU A 12 -11.71 -7.32 15.09
CA GLU A 12 -11.60 -8.78 15.19
C GLU A 12 -12.79 -9.55 14.62
N ASP A 13 -13.86 -8.85 14.29
CA ASP A 13 -15.12 -9.39 13.75
C ASP A 13 -15.42 -8.87 12.33
N ALA A 14 -14.40 -8.46 11.60
CA ALA A 14 -14.55 -7.95 10.24
C ALA A 14 -15.12 -9.00 9.28
N LEU A 15 -15.78 -8.54 8.22
CA LEU A 15 -16.42 -9.37 7.19
C LEU A 15 -17.36 -10.41 7.80
N ASP A 16 -18.26 -9.95 8.69
CA ASP A 16 -19.22 -10.77 9.42
C ASP A 16 -18.56 -11.84 10.32
N GLY A 17 -17.42 -11.48 10.93
CA GLY A 17 -16.69 -12.35 11.84
C GLY A 17 -15.70 -13.32 11.15
N ALA A 18 -15.56 -13.25 9.84
CA ALA A 18 -14.67 -14.13 9.10
C ALA A 18 -13.20 -13.68 9.11
N ALA A 19 -12.95 -12.40 9.40
CA ALA A 19 -11.61 -11.82 9.32
C ALA A 19 -11.26 -10.96 10.54
N ILE A 20 -9.95 -10.80 10.75
CA ILE A 20 -9.37 -9.69 11.51
C ILE A 20 -8.99 -8.62 10.47
N ARG A 21 -9.47 -7.38 10.66
CA ARG A 21 -9.08 -6.23 9.86
C ARG A 21 -8.11 -5.36 10.65
N LYS A 22 -7.03 -4.95 10.02
CA LYS A 22 -6.09 -3.96 10.55
C LYS A 22 -5.94 -2.80 9.57
N GLU A 23 -5.88 -1.59 10.11
CA GLU A 23 -5.41 -0.42 9.38
C GLU A 23 -4.07 -0.01 9.96
N ILE A 24 -3.05 -0.04 9.13
CA ILE A 24 -1.66 0.17 9.55
C ILE A 24 -1.07 1.33 8.76
N ARG A 25 -0.62 2.36 9.45
CA ARG A 25 0.11 3.46 8.82
C ARG A 25 1.59 3.13 8.74
N LEU A 26 2.11 3.22 7.53
CA LEU A 26 3.53 3.13 7.25
C LEU A 26 4.10 4.54 7.22
N HIS A 27 5.05 4.81 8.07
CA HIS A 27 5.69 6.12 8.22
C HIS A 27 7.11 6.09 7.69
N PHE A 28 7.49 7.18 7.04
CA PHE A 28 8.82 7.42 6.50
C PHE A 28 9.27 8.80 6.92
N ALA A 29 10.44 8.92 7.52
CA ALA A 29 11.04 10.19 7.89
C ALA A 29 12.49 10.23 7.48
N MET A 30 12.90 11.35 6.92
CA MET A 30 14.26 11.62 6.49
C MET A 30 14.98 12.49 7.52
N ASP A 31 16.30 12.40 7.57
CA ASP A 31 17.14 13.19 8.46
C ASP A 31 17.04 14.71 8.21
N ASN A 32 16.56 15.11 7.03
CA ASN A 32 16.27 16.50 6.68
C ASN A 32 14.94 17.03 7.22
N GLY A 33 14.23 16.27 8.06
CA GLY A 33 12.96 16.62 8.68
C GLY A 33 11.72 16.38 7.81
N LYS A 34 11.87 15.97 6.55
CA LYS A 34 10.72 15.60 5.70
C LYS A 34 10.15 14.24 6.10
N SER A 35 8.84 14.10 5.97
CA SER A 35 8.14 12.85 6.27
C SER A 35 7.03 12.59 5.27
N HIS A 36 6.69 11.31 5.10
CA HIS A 36 5.58 10.83 4.31
C HIS A 36 4.93 9.63 5.00
N SER A 37 3.67 9.39 4.73
CA SER A 37 3.00 8.19 5.24
C SER A 37 1.82 7.79 4.37
N PHE A 38 1.48 6.50 4.37
CA PHE A 38 0.26 5.98 3.77
C PHE A 38 -0.31 4.85 4.62
N VAL A 39 -1.60 4.54 4.42
CA VAL A 39 -2.32 3.58 5.26
C VAL A 39 -2.63 2.31 4.48
N MET A 40 -2.15 1.18 5.00
CA MET A 40 -2.47 -0.15 4.51
C MET A 40 -3.74 -0.67 5.19
N LEU A 41 -4.68 -1.15 4.40
CA LEU A 41 -5.81 -1.95 4.83
C LEU A 41 -5.45 -3.42 4.68
N LEU A 42 -5.53 -4.19 5.77
CA LEU A 42 -5.17 -5.60 5.82
C LEU A 42 -6.33 -6.41 6.39
N TYR A 43 -6.75 -7.43 5.65
CA TYR A 43 -7.68 -8.47 6.12
C TYR A 43 -6.93 -9.79 6.28
N ILE A 44 -7.13 -10.46 7.41
CA ILE A 44 -6.51 -11.74 7.76
C ILE A 44 -7.61 -12.74 8.12
N PRO A 45 -7.61 -13.99 7.59
CA PRO A 45 -8.56 -15.01 8.00
C PRO A 45 -8.49 -15.27 9.51
N LYS A 46 -9.61 -15.07 10.23
CA LYS A 46 -9.65 -15.17 11.69
C LYS A 46 -9.32 -16.57 12.23
N ASN A 47 -9.78 -17.58 11.51
CA ASN A 47 -9.68 -18.99 11.95
C ASN A 47 -8.56 -19.76 11.24
N ALA A 48 -7.55 -19.06 10.69
CA ALA A 48 -6.41 -19.74 10.08
C ALA A 48 -5.59 -20.48 11.14
N LYS A 49 -5.32 -21.77 10.86
CA LYS A 49 -4.50 -22.64 11.77
C LYS A 49 -3.00 -22.40 11.61
N VAL A 50 -2.59 -21.77 10.54
CA VAL A 50 -1.21 -21.44 10.18
C VAL A 50 -1.18 -20.03 9.59
N PRO A 51 -0.04 -19.35 9.56
CA PRO A 51 0.06 -18.06 8.91
C PRO A 51 -0.44 -18.09 7.46
N SER A 52 -1.25 -17.09 7.09
CA SER A 52 -1.94 -17.05 5.80
C SER A 52 -1.04 -16.47 4.71
N PRO A 53 -0.99 -17.08 3.51
CA PRO A 53 -0.47 -16.39 2.33
C PRO A 53 -1.26 -15.11 2.08
N VAL A 54 -0.64 -14.10 1.47
CA VAL A 54 -1.26 -12.78 1.31
C VAL A 54 -1.25 -12.31 -0.14
N PHE A 55 -2.41 -11.82 -0.60
CA PHE A 55 -2.49 -10.99 -1.80
C PHE A 55 -2.27 -9.53 -1.44
N LEU A 56 -1.41 -8.85 -2.17
CA LEU A 56 -1.20 -7.41 -1.99
C LEU A 56 -1.29 -6.65 -3.32
N GLY A 57 -1.86 -5.47 -3.28
CA GLY A 57 -2.05 -4.65 -4.48
C GLY A 57 -2.43 -3.21 -4.14
N LEU A 58 -2.42 -2.35 -5.16
CA LEU A 58 -2.78 -0.95 -5.03
C LEU A 58 -4.22 -0.72 -5.48
N ASN A 59 -5.00 -0.05 -4.67
CA ASN A 59 -6.34 0.38 -5.04
C ASN A 59 -6.34 1.79 -5.65
N PHE A 60 -7.40 2.12 -6.42
CA PHE A 60 -7.47 3.34 -7.21
C PHE A 60 -8.31 4.45 -6.57
N LYS A 61 -9.16 4.14 -5.59
CA LYS A 61 -10.14 5.09 -5.07
C LYS A 61 -10.11 5.24 -3.55
N GLY A 62 -9.09 4.70 -2.90
CA GLY A 62 -8.97 4.68 -1.46
C GLY A 62 -9.43 3.37 -0.82
N ASN A 63 -8.98 3.12 0.40
CA ASN A 63 -9.26 1.88 1.12
C ASN A 63 -10.75 1.69 1.38
N HIS A 64 -11.48 2.78 1.69
CA HIS A 64 -12.93 2.81 1.88
C HIS A 64 -13.72 2.40 0.62
N ALA A 65 -13.13 2.55 -0.56
CA ALA A 65 -13.76 2.11 -1.80
C ALA A 65 -13.62 0.60 -2.04
N ALA A 66 -12.60 -0.03 -1.46
CA ALA A 66 -12.29 -1.44 -1.68
C ALA A 66 -13.14 -2.41 -0.85
N THR A 67 -13.86 -1.92 0.16
CA THR A 67 -14.67 -2.71 1.09
C THR A 67 -16.05 -2.10 1.30
N ASP A 68 -17.01 -2.91 1.71
CA ASP A 68 -18.35 -2.48 2.12
C ASP A 68 -18.45 -2.14 3.64
N GLU A 69 -17.37 -2.33 4.40
CA GLU A 69 -17.32 -1.95 5.80
C GLU A 69 -17.18 -0.44 5.97
N LYS A 70 -18.17 0.18 6.66
CA LYS A 70 -18.33 1.64 6.73
C LYS A 70 -17.29 2.37 7.58
N ASP A 71 -16.64 1.68 8.49
CA ASP A 71 -15.69 2.24 9.46
C ASP A 71 -14.24 2.12 9.01
N VAL A 72 -13.99 1.89 7.72
CA VAL A 72 -12.65 1.91 7.12
C VAL A 72 -12.25 3.35 6.83
N MET A 73 -11.02 3.69 7.18
CA MET A 73 -10.45 5.01 6.94
C MET A 73 -10.48 5.39 5.47
N MET A 74 -10.93 6.61 5.19
CA MET A 74 -10.86 7.19 3.87
C MET A 74 -9.41 7.55 3.54
N THR A 75 -8.90 7.00 2.43
CA THR A 75 -7.55 7.24 1.92
C THR A 75 -7.58 7.70 0.47
N GLY A 76 -6.44 8.04 -0.11
CA GLY A 76 -6.35 8.62 -1.44
C GLY A 76 -6.48 10.13 -1.38
N LYS A 77 -5.52 10.80 -0.76
CA LYS A 77 -5.50 12.27 -0.62
C LYS A 77 -5.01 12.95 -1.89
N ASP A 78 -5.61 14.09 -2.20
CA ASP A 78 -5.09 15.03 -3.19
C ASP A 78 -4.02 15.96 -2.57
N LEU A 79 -3.52 16.90 -3.37
CA LEU A 79 -2.49 17.85 -2.95
C LEU A 79 -2.95 18.83 -1.87
N SER A 80 -4.25 19.06 -1.74
CA SER A 80 -4.84 19.90 -0.69
C SER A 80 -5.06 19.13 0.62
N GLY A 81 -4.83 17.81 0.62
CA GLY A 81 -5.13 16.90 1.73
C GLY A 81 -6.58 16.40 1.76
N GLY A 82 -7.40 16.79 0.79
CA GLY A 82 -8.76 16.28 0.61
C GLY A 82 -8.77 14.86 0.03
N ILE A 83 -9.83 14.10 0.30
CA ILE A 83 -10.01 12.77 -0.27
C ILE A 83 -10.47 12.89 -1.72
N VAL A 84 -9.75 12.26 -2.67
CA VAL A 84 -10.05 12.34 -4.12
C VAL A 84 -11.42 11.75 -4.46
N HIS A 85 -11.84 10.68 -3.78
CA HIS A 85 -13.11 10.01 -4.00
C HIS A 85 -13.93 9.89 -2.70
N PRO A 86 -14.40 11.01 -2.09
CA PRO A 86 -15.07 10.97 -0.80
C PRO A 86 -16.36 10.15 -0.84
N ASP A 87 -17.08 10.17 -1.97
CA ASP A 87 -18.33 9.42 -2.18
C ASP A 87 -18.10 8.02 -2.75
N GLY A 88 -16.84 7.57 -2.77
CA GLY A 88 -16.44 6.32 -3.42
C GLY A 88 -16.59 5.07 -2.56
N HIS A 89 -17.21 5.15 -1.37
CA HIS A 89 -17.37 4.01 -0.46
C HIS A 89 -17.96 2.79 -1.20
N ALA A 90 -17.35 1.63 -0.98
CA ALA A 90 -17.75 0.33 -1.55
C ALA A 90 -17.77 0.24 -3.10
N SER A 91 -17.37 1.30 -3.82
CA SER A 91 -17.48 1.34 -5.30
C SER A 91 -16.55 0.36 -6.02
N GLN A 92 -15.58 -0.22 -5.34
CA GLN A 92 -14.58 -1.15 -5.89
C GLN A 92 -14.62 -2.55 -5.25
N VAL A 93 -15.61 -2.87 -4.45
CA VAL A 93 -15.77 -4.18 -3.77
C VAL A 93 -15.70 -5.34 -4.77
N HIS A 94 -16.30 -5.16 -5.96
CA HIS A 94 -16.30 -6.16 -7.03
C HIS A 94 -14.87 -6.49 -7.57
N ARG A 95 -13.90 -5.62 -7.36
CA ARG A 95 -12.51 -5.82 -7.78
C ARG A 95 -11.66 -6.47 -6.69
N TRP A 96 -11.97 -6.19 -5.42
CA TRP A 96 -11.13 -6.62 -4.30
C TRP A 96 -11.53 -7.97 -3.71
N GLN A 97 -12.80 -8.36 -3.82
CA GLN A 97 -13.30 -9.69 -3.44
C GLN A 97 -12.80 -10.20 -2.07
N PHE A 98 -12.67 -9.30 -1.08
CA PHE A 98 -12.07 -9.65 0.23
C PHE A 98 -12.76 -10.86 0.87
N ARG A 99 -14.10 -10.92 0.85
CA ARG A 99 -14.86 -12.04 1.46
C ARG A 99 -14.47 -13.38 0.85
N GLU A 100 -14.33 -13.46 -0.47
CA GLU A 100 -13.95 -14.68 -1.16
C GLU A 100 -12.48 -15.04 -0.91
N THR A 101 -11.58 -14.07 -0.89
CA THR A 101 -10.16 -14.26 -0.60
C THR A 101 -9.98 -14.83 0.81
N ILE A 102 -10.65 -14.24 1.81
CA ILE A 102 -10.64 -14.69 3.20
C ILE A 102 -11.23 -16.11 3.34
N ARG A 103 -12.36 -16.37 2.69
CA ARG A 103 -13.01 -17.69 2.71
C ARG A 103 -12.08 -18.80 2.20
N ARG A 104 -11.18 -18.49 1.28
CA ARG A 104 -10.16 -19.42 0.73
C ARG A 104 -8.91 -19.52 1.60
N GLY A 105 -8.83 -18.81 2.72
CA GLY A 105 -7.69 -18.87 3.64
C GLY A 105 -6.53 -17.95 3.28
N TYR A 106 -6.73 -17.00 2.36
CA TYR A 106 -5.74 -16.01 2.00
C TYR A 106 -6.01 -14.68 2.71
N ALA A 107 -4.98 -14.03 3.20
CA ALA A 107 -5.03 -12.64 3.59
C ALA A 107 -5.01 -11.70 2.37
N SER A 108 -5.44 -10.47 2.55
CA SER A 108 -5.41 -9.45 1.50
C SER A 108 -5.03 -8.10 2.05
N ALA A 109 -4.07 -7.41 1.39
CA ALA A 109 -3.57 -6.10 1.77
C ALA A 109 -3.65 -5.11 0.62
N THR A 110 -4.05 -3.88 0.90
CA THR A 110 -4.11 -2.81 -0.11
C THR A 110 -3.76 -1.44 0.45
N VAL A 111 -3.23 -0.58 -0.42
CA VAL A 111 -2.97 0.85 -0.20
C VAL A 111 -3.49 1.62 -1.39
N CYS A 112 -3.96 2.83 -1.19
CA CYS A 112 -4.29 3.71 -2.30
C CYS A 112 -3.01 4.20 -2.99
N TYR A 113 -2.90 4.02 -4.31
CA TYR A 113 -1.72 4.43 -5.07
C TYR A 113 -1.47 5.94 -4.99
N HIS A 114 -2.52 6.74 -4.89
CA HIS A 114 -2.43 8.20 -4.73
C HIS A 114 -1.59 8.62 -3.52
N ASP A 115 -1.69 7.86 -2.43
CA ASP A 115 -0.95 8.18 -1.20
C ASP A 115 0.55 7.86 -1.31
N ILE A 116 0.97 7.10 -2.34
CA ILE A 116 2.38 6.84 -2.64
C ILE A 116 2.87 7.85 -3.67
N PHE A 117 2.22 7.88 -4.82
CA PHE A 117 2.47 8.79 -5.93
C PHE A 117 1.17 8.95 -6.75
N PRO A 118 0.60 10.16 -6.81
CA PRO A 118 -0.53 10.44 -7.67
C PRO A 118 -0.07 10.34 -9.14
N ASP A 119 -0.81 9.64 -9.97
CA ASP A 119 -0.48 9.38 -11.37
C ASP A 119 -0.61 10.66 -12.23
N ARG A 120 0.26 11.62 -11.97
CA ARG A 120 0.28 12.96 -12.57
C ARG A 120 1.72 13.41 -12.83
N ASN A 121 1.90 14.25 -13.85
CA ASN A 121 3.20 14.74 -14.28
C ASN A 121 3.45 16.22 -13.92
N ASP A 122 2.72 16.74 -12.94
CA ASP A 122 2.94 18.11 -12.48
C ASP A 122 3.92 18.14 -11.28
N GLU A 123 4.64 19.25 -11.15
CA GLU A 123 5.66 19.46 -10.12
C GLU A 123 5.10 19.30 -8.70
N ALA A 124 3.90 19.82 -8.44
CA ALA A 124 3.28 19.70 -7.12
C ALA A 124 3.01 18.23 -6.73
N SER A 125 2.59 17.40 -7.67
CA SER A 125 2.41 15.96 -7.45
C SER A 125 3.72 15.25 -7.10
N TRP A 126 4.83 15.65 -7.71
CA TRP A 126 6.16 15.13 -7.37
C TRP A 126 6.57 15.48 -5.96
N HIS A 127 6.46 16.75 -5.60
CA HIS A 127 6.87 17.24 -4.27
C HIS A 127 6.02 16.68 -3.13
N HIS A 128 4.74 16.36 -3.37
CA HIS A 128 3.84 15.78 -2.37
C HIS A 128 3.83 14.23 -2.33
N SER A 129 4.66 13.60 -3.13
CA SER A 129 4.82 12.15 -3.18
C SER A 129 6.07 11.68 -2.45
N ILE A 130 6.31 10.35 -2.50
CA ILE A 130 7.57 9.77 -2.02
C ILE A 130 8.80 10.32 -2.78
N TYR A 131 8.64 10.83 -3.99
CA TYR A 131 9.77 11.46 -4.70
C TYR A 131 10.16 12.78 -4.06
N GLY A 132 9.21 13.60 -3.62
CA GLY A 132 9.49 14.80 -2.84
C GLY A 132 10.12 14.50 -1.47
N LEU A 133 9.87 13.32 -0.92
CA LEU A 133 10.56 12.85 0.29
C LEU A 133 12.04 12.54 0.02
N PHE A 134 12.32 11.72 -1.02
CA PHE A 134 13.67 11.22 -1.29
C PHE A 134 14.55 12.15 -2.12
N TYR A 135 13.93 13.00 -2.95
CA TYR A 135 14.62 13.88 -3.91
C TYR A 135 14.05 15.29 -3.86
N PRO A 136 14.09 15.97 -2.69
CA PRO A 136 13.47 17.27 -2.49
C PRO A 136 14.01 18.39 -3.37
N ASP A 137 15.28 18.24 -3.82
CA ASP A 137 16.02 19.26 -4.58
C ASP A 137 16.08 18.94 -6.08
N LYS A 138 15.35 17.89 -6.52
CA LYS A 138 15.30 17.49 -7.93
C LYS A 138 14.09 18.08 -8.63
N THR A 139 14.28 18.48 -9.89
CA THR A 139 13.16 18.87 -10.76
C THR A 139 12.40 17.64 -11.26
N PRO A 140 11.13 17.80 -11.68
CA PRO A 140 10.37 16.73 -12.30
C PRO A 140 11.10 16.10 -13.50
N GLU A 141 11.76 16.90 -14.34
CA GLU A 141 12.49 16.41 -15.52
C GLU A 141 13.67 15.52 -15.13
N GLU A 142 14.44 15.90 -14.13
CA GLU A 142 15.56 15.09 -13.62
C GLU A 142 15.08 13.75 -13.06
N ILE A 143 13.91 13.75 -12.39
CA ILE A 143 13.31 12.55 -11.82
C ILE A 143 12.70 11.69 -12.93
N HIS A 144 11.97 12.27 -13.87
CA HIS A 144 11.37 11.56 -15.01
C HIS A 144 12.40 10.82 -15.88
N ALA A 145 13.59 11.35 -16.00
CA ALA A 145 14.67 10.69 -16.73
C ALA A 145 15.10 9.33 -16.12
N ARG A 146 14.79 9.10 -14.84
CA ARG A 146 15.25 7.91 -14.10
C ARG A 146 14.13 7.12 -13.43
N TYR A 147 13.02 7.76 -13.06
CA TYR A 147 12.00 7.20 -12.20
C TYR A 147 10.60 7.40 -12.79
N SER A 148 9.71 6.49 -12.49
CA SER A 148 8.34 6.50 -13.01
C SER A 148 7.33 6.27 -11.88
N ALA A 149 6.05 6.56 -12.15
CA ALA A 149 4.96 6.18 -11.25
C ALA A 149 5.01 4.70 -10.86
N ILE A 150 5.36 3.83 -11.80
CA ILE A 150 5.51 2.38 -11.58
C ILE A 150 6.61 2.09 -10.55
N GLY A 151 7.74 2.81 -10.62
CA GLY A 151 8.83 2.68 -9.64
C GLY A 151 8.40 3.08 -8.23
N ALA A 152 7.69 4.21 -8.09
CA ALA A 152 7.12 4.65 -6.83
C ALA A 152 6.14 3.64 -6.25
N TRP A 153 5.24 3.12 -7.06
CA TRP A 153 4.25 2.13 -6.63
C TRP A 153 4.89 0.79 -6.26
N ALA A 154 5.88 0.34 -7.01
CA ALA A 154 6.65 -0.86 -6.69
C ALA A 154 7.41 -0.72 -5.36
N TRP A 155 7.98 0.47 -5.10
CA TRP A 155 8.58 0.78 -3.82
C TRP A 155 7.54 0.72 -2.69
N GLY A 156 6.36 1.33 -2.87
CA GLY A 156 5.28 1.28 -1.89
C GLY A 156 4.85 -0.14 -1.54
N LEU A 157 4.65 -0.99 -2.56
CA LEU A 157 4.33 -2.42 -2.36
C LEU A 157 5.45 -3.17 -1.61
N SER A 158 6.72 -2.84 -1.89
CA SER A 158 7.86 -3.39 -1.17
C SER A 158 7.83 -3.00 0.32
N ARG A 159 7.45 -1.76 0.64
CA ARG A 159 7.30 -1.29 2.04
C ARG A 159 6.11 -1.95 2.75
N MET A 160 5.01 -2.19 2.03
CA MET A 160 3.91 -3.00 2.57
C MET A 160 4.40 -4.39 2.98
N LEU A 161 5.23 -5.01 2.15
CA LEU A 161 5.76 -6.33 2.43
C LEU A 161 6.65 -6.35 3.67
N ASP A 162 7.51 -5.33 3.89
CA ASP A 162 8.30 -5.20 5.12
C ASP A 162 7.41 -5.11 6.37
N CYS A 163 6.24 -4.48 6.25
CA CYS A 163 5.24 -4.45 7.30
C CYS A 163 4.64 -5.85 7.54
N LEU A 164 4.26 -6.53 6.46
CA LEU A 164 3.66 -7.88 6.52
C LEU A 164 4.62 -8.93 7.07
N GLU A 165 5.93 -8.76 6.89
CA GLU A 165 6.97 -9.62 7.49
C GLU A 165 6.99 -9.57 9.03
N ARG A 166 6.42 -8.50 9.62
CA ARG A 166 6.29 -8.34 11.07
C ARG A 166 4.93 -8.80 11.61
N GLU A 167 4.02 -9.20 10.73
CA GLU A 167 2.69 -9.68 11.11
C GLU A 167 2.71 -11.21 11.30
N PRO A 168 2.60 -11.72 12.53
CA PRO A 168 2.79 -13.14 12.82
C PRO A 168 1.72 -14.04 12.18
N MET A 169 0.58 -13.48 11.81
CA MET A 169 -0.50 -14.24 11.15
C MET A 169 -0.34 -14.30 9.63
N ILE A 170 0.73 -13.71 9.06
CA ILE A 170 0.99 -13.66 7.61
C ILE A 170 2.22 -14.49 7.26
N ASP A 171 2.08 -15.37 6.27
CA ASP A 171 3.21 -16.02 5.59
C ASP A 171 3.69 -15.11 4.45
N SER A 172 4.56 -14.15 4.77
CA SER A 172 5.08 -13.17 3.82
C SER A 172 5.95 -13.80 2.72
N ALA A 173 6.49 -15.00 2.94
CA ALA A 173 7.21 -15.75 1.90
C ALA A 173 6.28 -16.21 0.76
N LYS A 174 4.98 -16.28 1.03
CA LYS A 174 3.93 -16.59 0.06
C LYS A 174 3.09 -15.35 -0.28
N ALA A 175 3.73 -14.18 -0.36
CA ALA A 175 3.09 -12.97 -0.82
C ALA A 175 2.93 -12.96 -2.34
N MET A 176 1.71 -12.67 -2.78
CA MET A 176 1.34 -12.59 -4.19
C MET A 176 0.90 -11.16 -4.52
N VAL A 177 1.63 -10.51 -5.42
CA VAL A 177 1.24 -9.18 -5.92
C VAL A 177 0.20 -9.35 -7.02
N HIS A 178 -0.89 -8.62 -6.91
CA HIS A 178 -1.87 -8.51 -7.98
C HIS A 178 -2.08 -7.04 -8.37
N GLY A 179 -2.51 -6.80 -9.59
CA GLY A 179 -2.73 -5.45 -10.07
C GLY A 179 -3.57 -5.41 -11.33
N HIS A 180 -4.06 -4.22 -11.64
CA HIS A 180 -4.81 -3.93 -12.85
C HIS A 180 -4.05 -2.89 -13.67
N SER A 181 -3.94 -3.09 -15.00
CA SER A 181 -3.26 -2.16 -15.91
C SER A 181 -1.80 -1.93 -15.49
N ARG A 182 -1.36 -0.69 -15.35
CA ARG A 182 0.01 -0.34 -14.91
C ARG A 182 0.39 -0.89 -13.54
N GLY A 183 -0.57 -1.14 -12.67
CA GLY A 183 -0.33 -1.81 -11.39
C GLY A 183 0.22 -3.24 -11.53
N LEU A 184 0.01 -3.90 -12.67
CA LEU A 184 0.60 -5.21 -12.95
C LEU A 184 2.11 -5.13 -13.25
N LEU A 185 2.58 -4.04 -13.84
CA LEU A 185 4.00 -3.85 -14.16
C LEU A 185 4.88 -3.68 -12.91
N THR A 186 4.29 -3.36 -11.77
CA THR A 186 4.99 -3.26 -10.49
C THR A 186 5.49 -4.62 -9.99
N PHE A 187 4.88 -5.71 -10.46
CA PHE A 187 5.22 -7.09 -10.07
C PHE A 187 6.66 -7.49 -10.46
N GLN A 188 7.07 -7.23 -11.69
CA GLN A 188 8.42 -7.58 -12.17
C GLN A 188 9.51 -6.88 -11.35
N TRP A 189 9.25 -5.70 -10.90
CA TRP A 189 10.21 -4.89 -10.15
C TRP A 189 10.44 -5.42 -8.71
N ILE A 190 9.39 -5.90 -8.06
CA ILE A 190 9.44 -6.48 -6.70
C ILE A 190 10.21 -7.82 -6.72
N GLN A 191 9.97 -8.67 -7.71
CA GLN A 191 10.68 -9.93 -7.85
C GLN A 191 12.20 -9.72 -8.03
N ASN A 192 12.61 -8.72 -8.82
CA ASN A 192 14.02 -8.42 -9.06
C ASN A 192 14.74 -7.88 -7.81
N ARG A 193 14.03 -7.31 -6.85
CA ARG A 193 14.62 -6.81 -5.59
C ARG A 193 14.80 -7.88 -4.51
N ARG A 194 14.07 -8.99 -4.58
CA ARG A 194 14.20 -10.12 -3.65
C ARG A 194 15.34 -11.08 -3.97
N SER A 195 16.14 -10.82 -5.00
CA SER A 195 17.33 -11.61 -5.27
C SER A 195 18.32 -11.47 -4.12
N PRO A 196 18.86 -12.59 -3.58
CA PRO A 196 19.79 -12.55 -2.44
C PRO A 196 21.01 -11.68 -2.77
N GLY A 197 21.30 -10.69 -1.96
CA GLY A 197 22.52 -9.85 -2.07
C GLY A 197 22.29 -8.35 -2.03
N ARG A 198 21.08 -7.83 -1.91
CA ARG A 198 20.85 -6.39 -1.73
C ARG A 198 20.21 -6.11 -0.37
N SER A 199 21.02 -5.76 0.60
CA SER A 199 20.61 -5.23 1.90
C SER A 199 20.66 -3.70 1.86
N GLY A 200 19.56 -3.03 2.16
CA GLY A 200 19.47 -1.59 2.38
C GLY A 200 18.06 -1.07 2.11
N PRO A 201 17.65 0.05 2.75
CA PRO A 201 16.44 0.76 2.36
C PRO A 201 16.68 1.42 1.01
N ASP A 202 16.46 0.65 -0.04
CA ASP A 202 16.61 1.16 -1.39
C ASP A 202 15.58 2.28 -1.62
N ARG A 203 16.07 3.43 -2.06
CA ARG A 203 15.22 4.51 -2.57
C ARG A 203 14.54 4.07 -3.87
N PRO A 204 13.35 4.60 -4.19
CA PRO A 204 12.64 4.30 -5.43
C PRO A 204 13.44 4.73 -6.66
#